data_0d8e931db0196bcddd67818a7e83e5dc
#
_entry.id   0d8e931db0196bcddd67818a7e83e5dc
#
_cell.length_a   1.000
_cell.length_b   1.000
_cell.length_c   1.000
_cell.angle_alpha   90.00
_cell.angle_beta   90.00
_cell.angle_gamma   90.00
#
_symmetry.space_group_name_H-M   'P 1'
#
loop_
_entity.id
_entity.type
_entity.pdbx_description
1 polymer ?
#
loop_
_entity_poly.entity_id
_entity_poly.type
_entity_poly.pdbx_seq_one_letter_code
_entity_poly.pdbx_strand_id
1 'polypeptide(L)'
;MSNNQTIMLDAVDKFLEKEVRPIVKEYELADKYPHEVVSKMKDLGLFGATISESYGGLGLSAELYAQIVEHVSKVWMSISGIFNSHLIMCTAIEKFGTDEMKEKYLPLMAAGELRGGIALTEPDCGTDLQAIRMRAEKKGDHYTLSGTKQWITNSVEGNVLAVLVKTDVHA
;
A
#
# COMPACT_ATOMS: atom_id res chain seq x y z
N MET A 1 -21.59 10.78 -11.22
CA MET A 1 -20.69 11.02 -10.07
C MET A 1 -21.40 11.89 -9.06
N SER A 2 -21.25 11.61 -7.76
CA SER A 2 -21.71 12.52 -6.73
C SER A 2 -20.83 13.78 -6.68
N ASN A 3 -21.33 14.86 -6.09
CA ASN A 3 -20.55 16.10 -5.94
C ASN A 3 -19.21 15.85 -5.18
N ASN A 4 -19.22 14.98 -4.18
CA ASN A 4 -18.04 14.64 -3.40
C ASN A 4 -16.98 13.86 -4.21
N GLN A 5 -17.39 12.98 -5.13
CA GLN A 5 -16.48 12.26 -6.02
C GLN A 5 -15.76 13.22 -6.97
N THR A 6 -16.48 14.19 -7.53
CA THR A 6 -15.88 15.21 -8.39
C THR A 6 -14.86 16.06 -7.62
N ILE A 7 -15.17 16.48 -6.40
CA ILE A 7 -14.27 17.27 -5.55
C ILE A 7 -12.98 16.51 -5.25
N MET A 8 -13.07 15.21 -4.96
CA MET A 8 -11.89 14.40 -4.67
C MET A 8 -10.99 14.26 -5.89
N LEU A 9 -11.55 13.97 -7.07
CA LEU A 9 -10.76 13.85 -8.30
C LEU A 9 -10.13 15.19 -8.68
N ASP A 10 -10.85 16.31 -8.56
CA ASP A 10 -10.31 17.64 -8.81
C ASP A 10 -9.13 17.97 -7.86
N ALA A 11 -9.21 17.55 -6.60
CA ALA A 11 -8.11 17.73 -5.64
C ALA A 11 -6.89 16.91 -6.03
N VAL A 12 -7.08 15.66 -6.44
CA VAL A 12 -6.02 14.79 -6.95
C VAL A 12 -5.39 15.37 -8.20
N ASP A 13 -6.19 15.83 -9.18
CA ASP A 13 -5.67 16.43 -10.41
C ASP A 13 -4.85 17.69 -10.16
N LYS A 14 -5.33 18.58 -9.28
CA LYS A 14 -4.59 19.78 -8.88
C LYS A 14 -3.24 19.45 -8.24
N PHE A 15 -3.22 18.45 -7.36
CA PHE A 15 -2.00 17.95 -6.76
C PHE A 15 -1.04 17.39 -7.81
N LEU A 16 -1.54 16.56 -8.74
CA LEU A 16 -0.74 15.96 -9.80
C LEU A 16 -0.10 17.01 -10.71
N GLU A 17 -0.88 17.99 -11.16
CA GLU A 17 -0.38 19.04 -12.06
C GLU A 17 0.64 19.97 -11.38
N LYS A 18 0.38 20.34 -10.13
CA LYS A 18 1.20 21.33 -9.43
C LYS A 18 2.46 20.74 -8.79
N GLU A 19 2.33 19.56 -8.16
CA GLU A 19 3.36 19.03 -7.29
C GLU A 19 4.11 17.83 -7.90
N VAL A 20 3.44 17.05 -8.75
CA VAL A 20 4.00 15.81 -9.27
C VAL A 20 4.59 16.00 -10.66
N ARG A 21 3.79 16.47 -11.63
CA ARG A 21 4.20 16.59 -13.04
C ARG A 21 5.53 17.34 -13.25
N PRO A 22 5.82 18.44 -12.55
CA PRO A 22 7.07 19.17 -12.75
C PRO A 22 8.33 18.39 -12.40
N ILE A 23 8.25 17.41 -11.51
CA ILE A 23 9.42 16.73 -10.94
C ILE A 23 9.61 15.29 -11.42
N VAL A 24 8.60 14.67 -12.04
CA VAL A 24 8.61 13.24 -12.43
C VAL A 24 9.90 12.88 -13.16
N LYS A 25 10.24 13.62 -14.21
CA LYS A 25 11.39 13.30 -15.05
C LYS A 25 12.72 13.34 -14.28
N GLU A 26 12.89 14.33 -13.40
CA GLU A 26 14.09 14.43 -12.57
C GLU A 26 14.22 13.25 -11.62
N TYR A 27 13.13 12.90 -10.92
CA TYR A 27 13.13 11.82 -9.93
C TYR A 27 13.31 10.44 -10.56
N GLU A 28 12.65 10.18 -11.70
CA GLU A 28 12.82 8.92 -12.45
C GLU A 28 14.26 8.75 -12.95
N LEU A 29 14.88 9.81 -13.51
CA LEU A 29 16.24 9.74 -14.00
C LEU A 29 17.30 9.64 -12.88
N ALA A 30 16.99 10.16 -11.71
CA ALA A 30 17.88 10.14 -10.56
C ALA A 30 17.66 8.93 -9.63
N ASP A 31 16.67 8.08 -9.92
CA ASP A 31 16.23 6.95 -9.07
C ASP A 31 16.00 7.37 -7.61
N LYS A 32 15.32 8.51 -7.44
CA LYS A 32 15.07 9.12 -6.13
C LYS A 32 13.65 8.81 -5.64
N TYR A 33 13.55 8.46 -4.36
CA TYR A 33 12.24 8.34 -3.71
C TYR A 33 11.63 9.72 -3.43
N PRO A 34 10.35 9.97 -3.79
CA PRO A 34 9.72 11.28 -3.72
C PRO A 34 9.09 11.57 -2.35
N HIS A 35 9.89 11.74 -1.30
CA HIS A 35 9.42 11.93 0.08
C HIS A 35 8.40 13.07 0.22
N GLU A 36 8.63 14.21 -0.45
CA GLU A 36 7.71 15.35 -0.39
C GLU A 36 6.37 15.07 -1.04
N VAL A 37 6.38 14.38 -2.20
CA VAL A 37 5.15 13.95 -2.87
C VAL A 37 4.37 12.98 -1.98
N VAL A 38 5.05 12.01 -1.37
CA VAL A 38 4.45 11.03 -0.47
C VAL A 38 3.84 11.70 0.77
N SER A 39 4.50 12.74 1.31
CA SER A 39 3.92 13.54 2.40
C SER A 39 2.62 14.21 1.98
N LYS A 40 2.56 14.82 0.79
CA LYS A 40 1.34 15.46 0.27
C LYS A 40 0.23 14.44 -0.08
N MET A 41 0.60 13.24 -0.50
CA MET A 41 -0.36 12.14 -0.67
C MET A 41 -1.01 11.75 0.66
N LYS A 42 -0.28 11.82 1.76
CA LYS A 42 -0.80 11.63 3.12
C LYS A 42 -1.84 12.73 3.44
N ASP A 43 -1.52 14.00 3.20
CA ASP A 43 -2.42 15.13 3.44
C ASP A 43 -3.71 15.04 2.62
N LEU A 44 -3.66 14.44 1.43
CA LEU A 44 -4.82 14.14 0.58
C LEU A 44 -5.62 12.91 1.05
N GLY A 45 -5.17 12.19 2.07
CA GLY A 45 -5.82 10.98 2.57
C GLY A 45 -5.70 9.75 1.66
N LEU A 46 -4.77 9.74 0.70
CA LEU A 46 -4.63 8.64 -0.25
C LEU A 46 -4.24 7.31 0.42
N PHE A 47 -3.56 7.36 1.57
CA PHE A 47 -3.24 6.15 2.35
C PHE A 47 -4.44 5.57 3.10
N GLY A 48 -5.50 6.36 3.31
CA GLY A 48 -6.76 5.89 3.89
C GLY A 48 -7.88 5.68 2.87
N ALA A 49 -7.61 5.76 1.57
CA ALA A 49 -8.63 5.85 0.53
C ALA A 49 -9.70 4.75 0.61
N THR A 50 -9.32 3.50 0.77
CA THR A 50 -10.24 2.35 0.82
C THR A 50 -10.48 1.79 2.23
N ILE A 51 -9.79 2.31 3.24
CA ILE A 51 -9.99 1.92 4.64
C ILE A 51 -11.33 2.47 5.10
N SER A 52 -12.09 1.68 5.88
CA SER A 52 -13.39 2.09 6.40
C SER A 52 -13.31 3.36 7.26
N GLU A 53 -14.35 4.19 7.20
CA GLU A 53 -14.45 5.42 8.00
C GLU A 53 -14.35 5.15 9.52
N SER A 54 -14.81 3.99 9.98
CA SER A 54 -14.69 3.55 11.38
C SER A 54 -13.25 3.47 11.89
N TYR A 55 -12.28 3.33 10.97
CA TYR A 55 -10.85 3.33 11.27
C TYR A 55 -10.14 4.61 10.81
N GLY A 56 -10.90 5.66 10.50
CA GLY A 56 -10.35 6.95 10.08
C GLY A 56 -9.97 7.03 8.60
N GLY A 57 -10.35 6.04 7.78
CA GLY A 57 -10.19 6.06 6.33
C GLY A 57 -11.29 6.86 5.63
N LEU A 58 -11.20 6.94 4.30
CA LEU A 58 -12.19 7.64 3.47
C LEU A 58 -13.33 6.73 2.98
N GLY A 59 -13.20 5.40 3.14
CA GLY A 59 -14.22 4.43 2.74
C GLY A 59 -14.63 4.53 1.27
N LEU A 60 -13.72 4.95 0.37
CA LEU A 60 -14.05 5.18 -1.03
C LEU A 60 -14.50 3.90 -1.72
N SER A 61 -15.47 4.03 -2.61
CA SER A 61 -15.89 2.93 -3.47
C SER A 61 -14.74 2.47 -4.39
N ALA A 62 -14.77 1.21 -4.79
CA ALA A 62 -13.79 0.65 -5.73
C ALA A 62 -13.74 1.43 -7.06
N GLU A 63 -14.90 1.95 -7.52
CA GLU A 63 -14.99 2.75 -8.73
C GLU A 63 -14.21 4.07 -8.60
N LEU A 64 -14.43 4.84 -7.52
CA LEU A 64 -13.73 6.10 -7.31
C LEU A 64 -12.24 5.86 -7.06
N TYR A 65 -11.90 4.83 -6.30
CA TYR A 65 -10.51 4.44 -6.10
C TYR A 65 -9.80 4.10 -7.42
N ALA A 66 -10.46 3.34 -8.32
CA ALA A 66 -9.90 3.03 -9.64
C ALA A 66 -9.64 4.29 -10.48
N GLN A 67 -10.55 5.27 -10.43
CA GLN A 67 -10.36 6.56 -11.11
C GLN A 67 -9.16 7.33 -10.52
N ILE A 68 -9.00 7.36 -9.20
CA ILE A 68 -7.83 7.99 -8.56
C ILE A 68 -6.54 7.31 -9.03
N VAL A 69 -6.48 5.98 -9.03
CA VAL A 69 -5.32 5.24 -9.52
C VAL A 69 -5.04 5.54 -10.99
N GLU A 70 -6.07 5.62 -11.82
CA GLU A 70 -5.93 5.98 -13.23
C GLU A 70 -5.33 7.38 -13.41
N HIS A 71 -5.85 8.39 -12.71
CA HIS A 71 -5.36 9.78 -12.78
C HIS A 71 -3.91 9.87 -12.33
N VAL A 72 -3.57 9.26 -11.19
CA VAL A 72 -2.20 9.24 -10.67
C VAL A 72 -1.25 8.53 -11.64
N SER A 73 -1.64 7.36 -12.15
CA SER A 73 -0.79 6.55 -13.02
C SER A 73 -0.52 7.20 -14.38
N LYS A 74 -1.45 8.02 -14.90
CA LYS A 74 -1.24 8.82 -16.12
C LYS A 74 -0.12 9.86 -15.97
N VAL A 75 0.14 10.31 -14.76
CA VAL A 75 1.19 11.29 -14.47
C VAL A 75 2.46 10.60 -14.01
N TRP A 76 2.35 9.70 -13.02
CA TRP A 76 3.50 8.96 -12.48
C TRP A 76 3.08 7.64 -11.86
N MET A 77 3.25 6.55 -12.60
CA MET A 77 2.82 5.22 -12.16
C MET A 77 3.53 4.77 -10.87
N SER A 78 4.80 5.12 -10.68
CA SER A 78 5.57 4.68 -9.51
C SER A 78 4.92 5.11 -8.18
N ILE A 79 4.38 6.34 -8.11
CA ILE A 79 3.72 6.79 -6.88
C ILE A 79 2.35 6.11 -6.66
N SER A 80 1.69 5.65 -7.72
CA SER A 80 0.46 4.85 -7.55
C SER A 80 0.76 3.53 -6.86
N GLY A 81 1.90 2.91 -7.15
CA GLY A 81 2.37 1.69 -6.49
C GLY A 81 2.53 1.86 -4.97
N ILE A 82 3.00 3.03 -4.52
CA ILE A 82 3.26 3.31 -3.11
C ILE A 82 1.97 3.17 -2.27
N PHE A 83 0.90 3.87 -2.62
CA PHE A 83 -0.35 3.79 -1.85
C PHE A 83 -1.17 2.56 -2.20
N ASN A 84 -1.11 2.04 -3.43
CA ASN A 84 -1.83 0.83 -3.81
C ASN A 84 -1.34 -0.41 -3.03
N SER A 85 -0.02 -0.64 -2.95
CA SER A 85 0.54 -1.74 -2.17
C SER A 85 0.18 -1.63 -0.69
N HIS A 86 0.17 -0.42 -0.15
CA HIS A 86 -0.26 -0.14 1.21
C HIS A 86 -1.75 -0.49 1.42
N LEU A 87 -2.64 -0.04 0.54
CA LEU A 87 -4.08 -0.28 0.67
C LEU A 87 -4.46 -1.76 0.47
N ILE A 88 -3.72 -2.51 -0.36
CA ILE A 88 -3.89 -3.97 -0.44
C ILE A 88 -3.60 -4.62 0.91
N MET A 89 -2.51 -4.23 1.57
CA MET A 89 -2.20 -4.71 2.92
C MET A 89 -3.27 -4.32 3.93
N CYS A 90 -3.74 -3.08 3.92
CA CYS A 90 -4.81 -2.60 4.79
C CYS A 90 -6.11 -3.41 4.59
N THR A 91 -6.47 -3.69 3.33
CA THR A 91 -7.62 -4.55 3.01
C THR A 91 -7.45 -5.97 3.57
N ALA A 92 -6.25 -6.53 3.54
CA ALA A 92 -5.98 -7.84 4.13
C ALA A 92 -6.15 -7.81 5.67
N ILE A 93 -5.65 -6.77 6.34
CA ILE A 93 -5.86 -6.59 7.79
C ILE A 93 -7.34 -6.42 8.12
N GLU A 94 -8.06 -5.58 7.36
CA GLU A 94 -9.47 -5.31 7.61
C GLU A 94 -10.35 -6.56 7.43
N LYS A 95 -10.02 -7.41 6.45
CA LYS A 95 -10.78 -8.64 6.17
C LYS A 95 -10.40 -9.82 7.04
N PHE A 96 -9.13 -9.98 7.37
CA PHE A 96 -8.59 -11.20 7.96
C PHE A 96 -7.90 -10.99 9.31
N GLY A 97 -7.61 -9.75 9.70
CA GLY A 97 -7.00 -9.42 10.98
C GLY A 97 -7.96 -9.64 12.16
N THR A 98 -7.40 -9.85 13.34
CA THR A 98 -8.17 -9.81 14.61
C THR A 98 -8.65 -8.39 14.87
N ASP A 99 -9.67 -8.22 15.71
CA ASP A 99 -10.18 -6.90 16.05
C ASP A 99 -9.08 -6.04 16.73
N GLU A 100 -8.23 -6.65 17.58
CA GLU A 100 -7.06 -5.98 18.15
C GLU A 100 -6.08 -5.48 17.06
N MET A 101 -5.83 -6.27 16.04
CA MET A 101 -4.97 -5.84 14.91
C MET A 101 -5.60 -4.69 14.14
N LYS A 102 -6.90 -4.75 13.86
CA LYS A 102 -7.62 -3.70 13.14
C LYS A 102 -7.57 -2.38 13.90
N GLU A 103 -7.92 -2.40 15.19
CA GLU A 103 -7.91 -1.23 16.07
C GLU A 103 -6.52 -0.63 16.23
N LYS A 104 -5.49 -1.47 16.30
CA LYS A 104 -4.10 -1.04 16.49
C LYS A 104 -3.49 -0.43 15.24
N TYR A 105 -3.72 -1.03 14.07
CA TYR A 105 -2.97 -0.70 12.86
C TYR A 105 -3.74 0.19 11.89
N LEU A 106 -5.03 -0.07 11.64
CA LEU A 106 -5.77 0.61 10.58
C LEU A 106 -5.86 2.13 10.77
N PRO A 107 -6.07 2.69 11.97
CA PRO A 107 -6.08 4.14 12.15
C PRO A 107 -4.74 4.81 11.79
N LEU A 108 -3.62 4.21 12.20
CA LEU A 108 -2.28 4.72 11.87
C LEU A 108 -1.96 4.58 10.38
N MET A 109 -2.48 3.51 9.77
CA MET A 109 -2.35 3.28 8.33
C MET A 109 -3.20 4.26 7.52
N ALA A 110 -4.44 4.51 7.93
CA ALA A 110 -5.32 5.48 7.30
C ALA A 110 -4.73 6.89 7.33
N ALA A 111 -4.12 7.27 8.46
CA ALA A 111 -3.39 8.52 8.60
C ALA A 111 -2.06 8.57 7.84
N GLY A 112 -1.58 7.45 7.26
CA GLY A 112 -0.29 7.34 6.60
C GLY A 112 0.92 7.47 7.54
N GLU A 113 0.72 7.27 8.85
CA GLU A 113 1.79 7.24 9.85
C GLU A 113 2.52 5.90 9.83
N LEU A 114 1.77 4.81 9.68
CA LEU A 114 2.30 3.50 9.33
C LEU A 114 2.04 3.24 7.86
N ARG A 115 3.11 3.03 7.11
CA ARG A 115 3.04 2.71 5.68
C ARG A 115 3.75 1.39 5.42
N GLY A 116 3.22 0.62 4.50
CA GLY A 116 3.84 -0.63 4.16
C GLY A 116 3.29 -1.23 2.89
N GLY A 117 3.40 -2.53 2.78
CA GLY A 117 2.98 -3.27 1.61
C GLY A 117 2.81 -4.75 1.90
N ILE A 118 2.45 -5.46 0.85
CA ILE A 118 2.30 -6.91 0.90
C ILE A 118 3.51 -7.57 0.23
N ALA A 119 4.14 -8.51 0.94
CA ALA A 119 5.31 -9.23 0.49
C ALA A 119 4.93 -10.66 0.07
N LEU A 120 4.74 -10.84 -1.24
CA LEU A 120 4.33 -12.11 -1.85
C LEU A 120 5.48 -12.76 -2.63
N THR A 121 6.02 -12.04 -3.62
CA THR A 121 6.99 -12.50 -4.61
C THR A 121 8.30 -12.98 -3.97
N GLU A 122 8.83 -14.05 -4.50
CA GLU A 122 10.14 -14.62 -4.15
C GLU A 122 11.01 -14.71 -5.41
N PRO A 123 12.34 -14.94 -5.30
CA PRO A 123 13.22 -15.05 -6.47
C PRO A 123 12.75 -16.09 -7.50
N ASP A 124 12.15 -17.18 -7.05
CA ASP A 124 11.73 -18.30 -7.88
C ASP A 124 10.24 -18.31 -8.22
N CYS A 125 9.43 -17.42 -7.65
CA CYS A 125 7.99 -17.37 -7.89
C CYS A 125 7.39 -15.96 -7.78
N GLY A 126 6.42 -15.66 -8.64
CA GLY A 126 5.66 -14.42 -8.64
C GLY A 126 4.16 -14.72 -8.76
N THR A 127 3.67 -14.93 -9.97
CA THR A 127 2.25 -15.23 -10.22
C THR A 127 1.79 -16.53 -9.55
N ASP A 128 2.64 -17.55 -9.54
CA ASP A 128 2.37 -18.81 -8.84
C ASP A 128 2.71 -18.70 -7.34
N LEU A 129 1.78 -18.16 -6.57
CA LEU A 129 1.95 -18.04 -5.12
C LEU A 129 1.93 -19.37 -4.37
N GLN A 130 1.49 -20.47 -4.99
CA GLN A 130 1.58 -21.79 -4.38
C GLN A 130 3.02 -22.29 -4.31
N ALA A 131 3.88 -21.79 -5.20
CA ALA A 131 5.29 -22.14 -5.27
C ALA A 131 6.17 -21.39 -4.24
N ILE A 132 5.63 -20.51 -3.38
CA ILE A 132 6.41 -19.81 -2.36
C ILE A 132 7.14 -20.81 -1.46
N ARG A 133 8.36 -20.43 -1.05
CA ARG A 133 9.24 -21.27 -0.21
C ARG A 133 9.55 -20.68 1.15
N MET A 134 9.30 -19.38 1.33
CA MET A 134 9.50 -18.72 2.63
C MET A 134 8.62 -19.39 3.69
N ARG A 135 9.20 -19.69 4.83
CA ARG A 135 8.57 -20.45 5.91
C ARG A 135 8.48 -19.66 7.19
N ALA A 136 7.44 -19.96 7.96
CA ALA A 136 7.28 -19.51 9.34
C ALA A 136 7.17 -20.74 10.24
N GLU A 137 8.17 -20.98 11.06
CA GLU A 137 8.21 -22.06 12.03
C GLU A 137 7.79 -21.55 13.41
N LYS A 138 6.75 -22.15 13.99
CA LYS A 138 6.28 -21.77 15.33
C LYS A 138 7.22 -22.28 16.40
N LYS A 139 7.73 -21.39 17.26
CA LYS A 139 8.60 -21.67 18.40
C LYS A 139 8.02 -21.05 19.67
N GLY A 140 7.16 -21.81 20.36
CA GLY A 140 6.49 -21.33 21.55
C GLY A 140 5.49 -20.20 21.23
N ASP A 141 5.80 -19.00 21.67
CA ASP A 141 4.97 -17.79 21.55
C ASP A 141 5.29 -16.91 20.32
N HIS A 142 6.29 -17.31 19.51
CA HIS A 142 6.74 -16.57 18.33
C HIS A 142 6.92 -17.45 17.10
N TYR A 143 7.12 -16.82 15.95
CA TYR A 143 7.48 -17.49 14.69
C TYR A 143 8.88 -17.09 14.25
N THR A 144 9.66 -18.05 13.80
CA THR A 144 10.92 -17.81 13.10
C THR A 144 10.64 -17.85 11.60
N LEU A 145 10.99 -16.77 10.90
CA LEU A 145 10.84 -16.65 9.45
C LEU A 145 12.16 -16.98 8.76
N SER A 146 12.11 -17.78 7.68
CA SER A 146 13.27 -18.13 6.85
C SER A 146 12.88 -18.10 5.37
N GLY A 147 13.61 -17.32 4.58
CA GLY A 147 13.39 -17.16 3.15
C GLY A 147 13.68 -15.73 2.68
N THR A 148 13.42 -15.48 1.40
CA THR A 148 13.66 -14.20 0.75
C THR A 148 12.42 -13.77 -0.03
N LYS A 149 12.00 -12.53 0.16
CA LYS A 149 11.00 -11.86 -0.70
C LYS A 149 11.71 -10.88 -1.63
N GLN A 150 11.15 -10.66 -2.82
CA GLN A 150 11.76 -9.84 -3.88
C GLN A 150 10.75 -8.86 -4.47
N TRP A 151 11.22 -7.70 -4.90
CA TRP A 151 10.43 -6.65 -5.54
C TRP A 151 9.27 -6.13 -4.67
N ILE A 152 9.52 -5.98 -3.37
CA ILE A 152 8.48 -5.59 -2.42
C ILE A 152 8.38 -4.07 -2.34
N THR A 153 7.30 -3.52 -2.87
CA THR A 153 6.98 -2.10 -2.78
C THR A 153 6.87 -1.69 -1.31
N ASN A 154 7.43 -0.53 -0.98
CA ASN A 154 7.52 0.01 0.38
C ASN A 154 8.43 -0.79 1.35
N SER A 155 9.26 -1.71 0.88
CA SER A 155 10.14 -2.49 1.79
C SER A 155 11.26 -1.65 2.41
N VAL A 156 11.67 -0.57 1.76
CA VAL A 156 12.75 0.33 2.24
C VAL A 156 12.14 1.50 3.01
N GLU A 157 11.12 2.14 2.44
CA GLU A 157 10.55 3.40 2.93
C GLU A 157 9.28 3.19 3.80
N GLY A 158 8.86 1.95 3.96
CA GLY A 158 7.74 1.57 4.82
C GLY A 158 8.18 1.16 6.22
N ASN A 159 7.19 0.99 7.10
CA ASN A 159 7.39 0.65 8.52
C ASN A 159 6.90 -0.77 8.84
N VAL A 160 6.05 -1.35 7.98
CA VAL A 160 5.36 -2.62 8.23
C VAL A 160 5.10 -3.37 6.93
N LEU A 161 5.15 -4.69 6.98
CA LEU A 161 4.84 -5.55 5.83
C LEU A 161 3.91 -6.68 6.26
N ALA A 162 2.91 -6.98 5.42
CA ALA A 162 2.18 -8.24 5.48
C ALA A 162 2.93 -9.26 4.62
N VAL A 163 3.46 -10.31 5.23
CA VAL A 163 4.33 -11.29 4.57
C VAL A 163 3.60 -12.61 4.40
N LEU A 164 3.43 -13.06 3.16
CA LEU A 164 2.88 -14.38 2.87
C LEU A 164 3.97 -15.44 3.04
N VAL A 165 3.72 -16.41 3.92
CA VAL A 165 4.66 -17.50 4.24
C VAL A 165 3.94 -18.84 4.38
N LYS A 166 4.66 -19.94 4.20
CA LYS A 166 4.16 -21.27 4.54
C LYS A 166 4.39 -21.57 6.02
N THR A 167 3.34 -21.96 6.72
CA THR A 167 3.38 -22.43 8.12
C THR A 167 3.43 -23.95 8.22
N ASP A 168 3.09 -24.65 7.13
CA ASP A 168 3.24 -26.09 6.97
C ASP A 168 4.12 -26.37 5.74
N VAL A 169 5.10 -27.23 5.92
CA VAL A 169 6.05 -27.63 4.84
C VAL A 169 5.42 -28.62 3.85
N HIS A 170 4.26 -29.17 4.20
CA HIS A 170 3.53 -30.15 3.40
C HIS A 170 2.26 -29.56 2.73
N ALA A 171 1.99 -28.25 2.95
CA ALA A 171 0.87 -27.53 2.35
C ALA A 171 1.17 -27.12 0.91
#